data_d88a987fe396121f6f4f974b1e08fbe7
#
_entry.id   d88a987fe396121f6f4f974b1e08fbe7
#
_cell.length_a   1.000
_cell.length_b   1.000
_cell.length_c   1.000
_cell.angle_alpha   90.00
_cell.angle_beta   90.00
_cell.angle_gamma   90.00
#
_symmetry.space_group_name_H-M   'P 1'
#
loop_
_entity.id
_entity.type
_entity.pdbx_description
1 polymer ?
#
loop_
_entity_poly.entity_id
_entity_poly.type
_entity_poly.pdbx_seq_one_letter_code
_entity_poly.pdbx_strand_id
1 'polypeptide(L)'
;MIIPPINFKKWIEDNRDLLKPPVCNKVVYEDTEFIIMVVGGPNTRKDYHVDEGEEFFYQLEGKMILRIMKDGNPEDIVINEGEIFLLPSRVPHSPQRFENTVGLVVERKR
;
A
#
# COMPACT_ATOMS: atom_id res chain seq x y z
N MET A 1 24.71 2.38 -9.10
CA MET A 1 24.55 0.96 -9.39
C MET A 1 23.16 0.68 -9.96
N ILE A 2 23.11 -0.13 -11.00
CA ILE A 2 21.83 -0.51 -11.59
C ILE A 2 21.44 -1.89 -11.05
N ILE A 3 20.23 -1.96 -10.47
CA ILE A 3 19.70 -3.21 -9.97
C ILE A 3 18.94 -3.86 -11.12
N PRO A 4 19.27 -5.12 -11.48
CA PRO A 4 18.56 -5.78 -12.58
C PRO A 4 17.10 -6.00 -12.26
N PRO A 5 16.26 -6.20 -13.29
CA PRO A 5 14.84 -6.51 -13.05
C PRO A 5 14.66 -7.72 -12.15
N ILE A 6 13.63 -7.69 -11.34
CA ILE A 6 13.27 -8.83 -10.50
C ILE A 6 11.93 -9.41 -10.96
N ASN A 7 11.73 -10.69 -10.71
CA ASN A 7 10.44 -11.31 -10.93
C ASN A 7 9.55 -10.96 -9.74
N PHE A 8 8.62 -10.04 -9.93
CA PHE A 8 7.83 -9.50 -8.82
C PHE A 8 6.92 -10.57 -8.19
N LYS A 9 6.32 -11.41 -9.02
CA LYS A 9 5.48 -12.49 -8.52
C LYS A 9 6.26 -13.44 -7.61
N LYS A 10 7.48 -13.80 -8.02
CA LYS A 10 8.37 -14.62 -7.21
C LYS A 10 8.80 -13.92 -5.94
N TRP A 11 9.10 -12.63 -6.02
CA TRP A 11 9.48 -11.82 -4.86
C TRP A 11 8.37 -11.83 -3.81
N ILE A 12 7.12 -11.70 -4.25
CA ILE A 12 5.96 -11.75 -3.35
C ILE A 12 5.89 -13.11 -2.65
N GLU A 13 6.03 -14.20 -3.41
CA GLU A 13 6.01 -15.54 -2.83
C GLU A 13 7.14 -15.76 -1.83
N ASP A 14 8.35 -15.31 -2.16
CA ASP A 14 9.51 -15.44 -1.29
C ASP A 14 9.37 -14.65 0.02
N ASN A 15 8.54 -13.60 0.02
CA ASN A 15 8.36 -12.72 1.18
C ASN A 15 6.95 -12.80 1.80
N ARG A 16 6.16 -13.77 1.39
CA ARG A 16 4.75 -13.87 1.81
C ARG A 16 4.59 -13.92 3.33
N ASP A 17 5.51 -14.52 4.04
CA ASP A 17 5.45 -14.59 5.50
C ASP A 17 5.53 -13.22 6.16
N LEU A 18 6.20 -12.25 5.53
CA LEU A 18 6.29 -10.88 6.03
C LEU A 18 5.06 -10.04 5.71
N LEU A 19 4.18 -10.53 4.84
CA LEU A 19 2.94 -9.86 4.47
C LEU A 19 1.78 -10.25 5.39
N LYS A 20 2.07 -10.94 6.46
CA LYS A 20 1.13 -11.32 7.53
C LYS A 20 1.55 -10.63 8.82
N PRO A 21 0.64 -10.55 9.82
CA PRO A 21 1.04 -10.04 11.12
C PRO A 21 2.20 -10.85 11.70
N PRO A 22 3.09 -10.21 12.46
CA PRO A 22 3.00 -8.83 12.94
C PRO A 22 3.54 -7.76 11.99
N VAL A 23 4.29 -8.13 10.94
CA VAL A 23 4.97 -7.16 10.08
C VAL A 23 4.03 -6.56 9.04
N CYS A 24 3.38 -7.38 8.24
CA CYS A 24 2.38 -7.01 7.23
C CYS A 24 2.88 -6.17 6.06
N ASN A 25 4.18 -5.98 5.89
CA ASN A 25 4.70 -5.22 4.76
C ASN A 25 6.20 -5.46 4.55
N LYS A 26 6.66 -5.11 3.36
CA LYS A 26 8.10 -5.12 3.06
C LYS A 26 8.40 -4.16 1.93
N VAL A 27 9.43 -3.35 2.11
CA VAL A 27 9.96 -2.48 1.05
C VAL A 27 10.68 -3.34 0.02
N VAL A 28 10.41 -3.09 -1.26
CA VAL A 28 11.03 -3.85 -2.36
C VAL A 28 12.47 -3.40 -2.59
N TYR A 29 12.71 -2.09 -2.59
CA TYR A 29 14.04 -1.49 -2.81
C TYR A 29 14.43 -0.62 -1.64
N GLU A 30 15.72 -0.67 -1.27
CA GLU A 30 16.31 0.15 -0.23
C GLU A 30 17.04 1.36 -0.86
N ASP A 31 17.18 2.42 -0.08
CA ASP A 31 17.98 3.61 -0.44
C ASP A 31 17.57 4.23 -1.77
N THR A 32 16.27 4.39 -1.98
CA THR A 32 15.71 4.94 -3.20
C THR A 32 14.95 6.23 -2.93
N GLU A 33 14.70 6.97 -4.01
CA GLU A 33 13.91 8.20 -3.95
C GLU A 33 12.43 7.93 -3.66
N PHE A 34 11.93 6.81 -4.15
CA PHE A 34 10.54 6.39 -3.91
C PHE A 34 10.51 5.24 -2.92
N ILE A 35 9.49 5.23 -2.08
CA ILE A 35 9.15 4.06 -1.28
C ILE A 35 8.27 3.18 -2.16
N ILE A 36 8.74 1.97 -2.43
CA ILE A 36 8.00 0.96 -3.18
C ILE A 36 7.81 -0.21 -2.24
N MET A 37 6.57 -0.35 -1.74
CA MET A 37 6.30 -1.26 -0.64
C MET A 37 5.13 -2.18 -0.96
N VAL A 38 5.29 -3.45 -0.60
CA VAL A 38 4.22 -4.44 -0.67
C VAL A 38 3.62 -4.58 0.72
N VAL A 39 2.30 -4.53 0.78
CA VAL A 39 1.55 -4.54 2.03
C VAL A 39 0.53 -5.67 2.02
N GLY A 40 0.52 -6.43 3.08
CA GLY A 40 -0.50 -7.46 3.30
C GLY A 40 -1.49 -7.03 4.38
N GLY A 41 -2.04 -8.00 5.08
CA GLY A 41 -3.00 -7.75 6.15
C GLY A 41 -3.20 -9.00 6.99
N PRO A 42 -4.17 -8.97 7.91
CA PRO A 42 -5.06 -7.85 8.22
C PRO A 42 -4.38 -6.75 9.04
N ASN A 43 -5.01 -5.58 9.09
CA ASN A 43 -4.60 -4.52 9.99
C ASN A 43 -5.79 -4.06 10.83
N THR A 44 -5.49 -3.26 11.88
CA THR A 44 -6.53 -2.73 12.78
C THR A 44 -6.40 -1.23 12.90
N ARG A 45 -6.05 -0.58 11.79
CA ARG A 45 -5.74 0.84 11.79
C ARG A 45 -6.98 1.69 11.91
N LYS A 46 -6.94 2.67 12.82
CA LYS A 46 -8.05 3.60 13.05
C LYS A 46 -7.65 5.07 12.88
N ASP A 47 -6.35 5.32 12.79
CA ASP A 47 -5.83 6.67 12.62
C ASP A 47 -5.77 7.08 11.16
N TYR A 48 -5.76 8.37 10.92
CA TYR A 48 -5.61 8.93 9.57
C TYR A 48 -4.22 9.51 9.39
N HIS A 49 -3.66 9.29 8.21
CA HIS A 49 -2.41 9.91 7.78
C HIS A 49 -2.68 11.05 6.85
N VAL A 50 -1.77 12.00 6.83
CA VAL A 50 -1.75 13.06 5.82
C VAL A 50 -0.34 13.13 5.27
N ASP A 51 -0.21 12.87 3.97
CA ASP A 51 1.07 12.97 3.27
C ASP A 51 1.08 14.19 2.36
N GLU A 52 2.24 14.80 2.24
CA GLU A 52 2.42 15.97 1.39
C GLU A 52 2.38 15.65 -0.08
N GLY A 53 2.76 14.43 -0.46
CA GLY A 53 2.75 13.99 -1.84
C GLY A 53 1.62 13.04 -2.16
N GLU A 54 1.57 12.66 -3.41
CA GLU A 54 0.64 11.65 -3.88
C GLU A 54 1.07 10.26 -3.44
N GLU A 55 0.11 9.36 -3.33
CA GLU A 55 0.37 7.97 -3.00
C GLU A 55 -0.36 7.09 -4.00
N PHE A 56 0.38 6.15 -4.61
CA PHE A 56 -0.15 5.25 -5.64
C PHE A 56 -0.45 3.89 -5.01
N PHE A 57 -1.65 3.37 -5.29
CA PHE A 57 -2.11 2.06 -4.81
C PHE A 57 -2.41 1.14 -5.97
N TYR A 58 -1.97 -0.11 -5.85
CA TYR A 58 -2.32 -1.16 -6.81
C TYR A 58 -2.61 -2.44 -6.00
N GLN A 59 -3.83 -2.98 -6.13
CA GLN A 59 -4.22 -4.22 -5.44
C GLN A 59 -3.89 -5.43 -6.30
N LEU A 60 -2.94 -6.23 -5.85
CA LEU A 60 -2.47 -7.41 -6.56
C LEU A 60 -3.32 -8.63 -6.26
N GLU A 61 -3.70 -8.84 -4.99
CA GLU A 61 -4.51 -9.97 -4.55
C GLU A 61 -5.53 -9.49 -3.53
N GLY A 62 -6.80 -9.78 -3.79
CA GLY A 62 -7.88 -9.35 -2.93
C GLY A 62 -8.12 -7.84 -3.00
N LYS A 63 -9.06 -7.37 -2.20
CA LYS A 63 -9.41 -5.95 -2.18
C LYS A 63 -8.92 -5.28 -0.91
N MET A 64 -8.86 -3.95 -0.94
CA MET A 64 -8.69 -3.13 0.25
C MET A 64 -9.71 -1.99 0.23
N ILE A 65 -9.91 -1.36 1.38
CA ILE A 65 -10.72 -0.16 1.48
C ILE A 65 -9.81 0.96 1.95
N LEU A 66 -9.73 2.03 1.17
CA LEU A 66 -9.01 3.23 1.58
C LEU A 66 -10.04 4.22 2.10
N ARG A 67 -10.05 4.41 3.41
CA ARG A 67 -10.94 5.38 4.03
C ARG A 67 -10.29 6.73 3.94
N ILE A 68 -11.00 7.70 3.36
CA ILE A 68 -10.50 9.07 3.21
C ILE A 68 -11.41 10.04 3.93
N MET A 69 -10.89 11.21 4.21
CA MET A 69 -11.68 12.32 4.72
C MET A 69 -11.87 13.31 3.59
N LYS A 70 -13.12 13.49 3.15
CA LYS A 70 -13.46 14.40 2.06
C LYS A 70 -14.45 15.44 2.58
N ASP A 71 -14.04 16.70 2.53
CA ASP A 71 -14.87 17.83 3.00
C ASP A 71 -15.37 17.61 4.43
N GLY A 72 -14.50 17.07 5.30
CA GLY A 72 -14.83 16.84 6.69
C GLY A 72 -15.64 15.57 6.95
N ASN A 73 -15.92 14.76 5.93
CA ASN A 73 -16.71 13.54 6.06
C ASN A 73 -15.92 12.30 5.62
N PRO A 74 -16.04 11.20 6.37
CA PRO A 74 -15.38 9.95 5.94
C PRO A 74 -16.06 9.39 4.69
N GLU A 75 -15.23 8.87 3.79
CA GLU A 75 -15.66 8.22 2.57
C GLU A 75 -14.77 7.01 2.33
N ASP A 76 -15.36 5.88 1.98
CA ASP A 76 -14.61 4.65 1.70
C ASP A 76 -14.43 4.47 0.20
N ILE A 77 -13.15 4.37 -0.20
CA ILE A 77 -12.77 4.03 -1.57
C ILE A 77 -12.41 2.56 -1.60
N VAL A 78 -13.17 1.76 -2.33
CA VAL A 78 -12.88 0.33 -2.49
C VAL A 78 -11.93 0.17 -3.67
N ILE A 79 -10.77 -0.46 -3.41
CA ILE A 79 -9.80 -0.79 -4.46
C ILE A 79 -9.80 -2.31 -4.57
N ASN A 80 -10.39 -2.83 -5.64
CA ASN A 80 -10.51 -4.26 -5.87
C ASN A 80 -9.24 -4.84 -6.47
N GLU A 81 -9.12 -6.16 -6.43
CA GLU A 81 -8.01 -6.86 -7.06
C GLU A 81 -7.87 -6.41 -8.51
N GLY A 82 -6.65 -6.05 -8.91
CA GLY A 82 -6.35 -5.57 -10.25
C GLY A 82 -6.57 -4.09 -10.47
N GLU A 83 -7.12 -3.38 -9.49
CA GLU A 83 -7.39 -1.95 -9.63
C GLU A 83 -6.26 -1.09 -9.08
N ILE A 84 -6.12 0.10 -9.65
CA ILE A 84 -5.18 1.11 -9.20
C ILE A 84 -5.92 2.36 -8.75
N PHE A 85 -5.31 3.12 -7.84
CA PHE A 85 -5.86 4.38 -7.37
C PHE A 85 -4.73 5.34 -7.03
N LEU A 86 -4.84 6.58 -7.48
CA LEU A 86 -3.89 7.63 -7.12
C LEU A 86 -4.54 8.55 -6.10
N LEU A 87 -4.05 8.51 -4.87
CA LEU A 87 -4.52 9.38 -3.81
C LEU A 87 -3.86 10.74 -3.96
N PRO A 88 -4.64 11.83 -4.07
CA PRO A 88 -4.06 13.17 -4.14
C PRO A 88 -3.30 13.55 -2.87
N SER A 89 -2.39 14.52 -3.00
CA SER A 89 -1.64 15.03 -1.86
C SER A 89 -2.57 15.62 -0.81
N ARG A 90 -2.18 15.47 0.46
CA ARG A 90 -2.83 16.09 1.62
C ARG A 90 -4.27 15.64 1.90
N VAL A 91 -4.67 14.49 1.37
CA VAL A 91 -5.96 13.89 1.72
C VAL A 91 -5.76 12.97 2.92
N PRO A 92 -6.41 13.25 4.05
CA PRO A 92 -6.31 12.32 5.19
C PRO A 92 -6.87 10.96 4.82
N HIS A 93 -6.14 9.92 5.17
CA HIS A 93 -6.52 8.57 4.75
C HIS A 93 -6.12 7.52 5.77
N SER A 94 -6.86 6.41 5.79
CA SER A 94 -6.63 5.29 6.67
C SER A 94 -6.86 3.99 5.89
N PRO A 95 -5.78 3.29 5.50
CA PRO A 95 -5.93 2.03 4.76
C PRO A 95 -6.52 0.94 5.65
N GLN A 96 -7.54 0.26 5.14
CA GLN A 96 -8.18 -0.88 5.79
C GLN A 96 -7.86 -2.12 4.96
N ARG A 97 -7.04 -3.01 5.53
CA ARG A 97 -6.53 -4.18 4.81
C ARG A 97 -7.03 -5.46 5.44
N PHE A 98 -7.24 -6.46 4.61
CA PHE A 98 -7.85 -7.73 5.00
C PHE A 98 -6.82 -8.87 4.93
N GLU A 99 -7.16 -9.97 5.60
CA GLU A 99 -6.35 -11.16 5.60
C GLU A 99 -6.17 -11.71 4.18
N ASN A 100 -4.99 -12.24 3.90
CA ASN A 100 -4.65 -12.87 2.62
C ASN A 100 -4.78 -11.94 1.41
N THR A 101 -4.47 -10.66 1.61
CA THR A 101 -4.44 -9.69 0.52
C THR A 101 -3.03 -9.18 0.30
N VAL A 102 -2.76 -8.69 -0.91
CA VAL A 102 -1.47 -8.14 -1.28
C VAL A 102 -1.70 -6.87 -2.09
N GLY A 103 -1.11 -5.78 -1.66
CA GLY A 103 -1.16 -4.50 -2.36
C GLY A 103 0.21 -3.91 -2.54
N LEU A 104 0.35 -3.09 -3.56
CA LEU A 104 1.56 -2.31 -3.83
C LEU A 104 1.26 -0.84 -3.54
N VAL A 105 2.16 -0.21 -2.80
CA VAL A 105 2.07 1.22 -2.50
C VAL A 105 3.36 1.88 -2.95
N VAL A 106 3.23 2.98 -3.68
CA VAL A 106 4.37 3.76 -4.14
C VAL A 106 4.16 5.21 -3.72
N GLU A 107 5.14 5.77 -3.05
CA GLU A 107 5.12 7.16 -2.64
C GLU A 107 6.53 7.73 -2.66
N ARG A 108 6.64 9.06 -2.75
CA ARG A 108 7.94 9.71 -2.70
C ARG A 108 8.44 9.74 -1.26
N LYS A 109 9.69 9.36 -1.08
CA LYS A 109 10.35 9.41 0.22
C LYS A 109 10.61 10.87 0.61
N ARG A 110 10.43 11.16 1.89
CA ARG A 110 10.63 12.52 2.39
C ARG A 110 11.71 12.59 3.44
#